data_7a46a7360040e3e51d75990c417919f1
#
_entry.id   7a46a7360040e3e51d75990c417919f1
#
_cell.length_a   1.000
_cell.length_b   1.000
_cell.length_c   1.000
_cell.angle_alpha   90.00
_cell.angle_beta   90.00
_cell.angle_gamma   90.00
#
_symmetry.space_group_name_H-M   'P 1'
#
loop_
_entity.id
_entity.type
_entity.pdbx_description
1 polymer ?
#
loop_
_entity_poly.entity_id
_entity_poly.type
_entity_poly.pdbx_seq_one_letter_code
_entity_poly.pdbx_strand_id
1 'polypeptide(L)'
;METMGNKSNAINTALRLKVPVVPGSHGIMTDADRAAEVAAEIGYPVLIKAVHGGGGKGIQVVESPNEFQQLFHRVGIEARNAFGNGDVYLEKYVTSLRHIEAQLLRDTHGHTHVLGIRDCSVQRDKQKVIEESASTTLPEHLLQEVLRSTADIANEVGYVGAGTVEFIYDLAADAVYFMEMNTRLQVEHPVTEWVSGVDIVAQQFRIAAGESIADLAIQNNGYAMEARINAERISKQGDGSLAFRPHPGKIEECHFPQEEGVEIIAAVGPGKFISPYYDSMVAQIIVHAESRDAAAAKLADYLGRVKLTGICTNIPLLRKILADQVFLAGVYDTNYLPELLQRTDIDALIEAIELGSGAADSGIDIDSLRIEASDELKVLAPATAIFYSTPSPSEPEYVSVGDEITLDHTLCQLEAMKIFSPLCLADFNADGVLYDPSKRYQVTRINMSNGQQVNVGDLLFVVKPV
;
A
#
# COMPACT_ATOMS: atom_id res chain seq x y z
N MET A 1 -2.43 18.31 16.37
CA MET A 1 -2.79 16.93 15.97
C MET A 1 -4.28 16.80 15.65
N GLU A 2 -5.21 17.14 16.55
CA GLU A 2 -6.66 17.00 16.29
C GLU A 2 -7.13 17.70 15.00
N THR A 3 -6.67 18.93 14.76
CA THR A 3 -7.07 19.70 13.58
C THR A 3 -6.67 19.03 12.27
N MET A 4 -5.41 18.61 12.15
CA MET A 4 -4.88 18.03 10.90
C MET A 4 -5.11 16.52 10.78
N GLY A 5 -5.38 15.82 11.87
CA GLY A 5 -5.79 14.40 11.85
C GLY A 5 -7.22 14.18 11.36
N ASN A 6 -8.04 15.23 11.33
CA ASN A 6 -9.38 15.18 10.74
C ASN A 6 -9.35 15.75 9.33
N LYS A 7 -9.70 14.92 8.33
CA LYS A 7 -9.61 15.28 6.89
C LYS A 7 -10.40 16.54 6.54
N SER A 8 -11.61 16.69 7.04
CA SER A 8 -12.43 17.89 6.77
C SER A 8 -11.81 19.15 7.34
N ASN A 9 -11.28 19.09 8.57
CA ASN A 9 -10.62 20.22 9.21
C ASN A 9 -9.31 20.57 8.48
N ALA A 10 -8.56 19.58 8.02
CA ALA A 10 -7.32 19.76 7.26
C ALA A 10 -7.60 20.48 5.92
N ILE A 11 -8.60 20.01 5.15
CA ILE A 11 -9.03 20.64 3.91
C ILE A 11 -9.51 22.08 4.14
N ASN A 12 -10.33 22.32 5.15
CA ASN A 12 -10.79 23.67 5.51
C ASN A 12 -9.65 24.61 5.89
N THR A 13 -8.62 24.08 6.57
CA THR A 13 -7.41 24.86 6.89
C THR A 13 -6.63 25.20 5.63
N ALA A 14 -6.43 24.25 4.73
CA ALA A 14 -5.78 24.48 3.44
C ALA A 14 -6.53 25.55 2.61
N LEU A 15 -7.86 25.46 2.51
CA LEU A 15 -8.69 26.44 1.80
C LEU A 15 -8.56 27.85 2.37
N ARG A 16 -8.56 28.02 3.70
CA ARG A 16 -8.37 29.33 4.36
C ARG A 16 -7.01 29.94 4.02
N LEU A 17 -5.99 29.11 3.91
CA LEU A 17 -4.63 29.51 3.53
C LEU A 17 -4.45 29.68 2.03
N LYS A 18 -5.49 29.42 1.22
CA LYS A 18 -5.44 29.40 -0.24
C LYS A 18 -4.42 28.37 -0.77
N VAL A 19 -4.17 27.31 -0.01
CA VAL A 19 -3.44 26.15 -0.49
C VAL A 19 -4.38 25.35 -1.41
N PRO A 20 -3.96 25.04 -2.63
CA PRO A 20 -4.79 24.30 -3.56
C PRO A 20 -5.19 22.94 -2.98
N VAL A 21 -6.47 22.59 -3.12
CA VAL A 21 -7.00 21.29 -2.76
C VAL A 21 -7.64 20.65 -4.01
N VAL A 22 -7.78 19.33 -4.01
CA VAL A 22 -8.46 18.64 -5.12
C VAL A 22 -9.83 19.28 -5.34
N PRO A 23 -10.18 19.69 -6.58
CA PRO A 23 -11.49 20.24 -6.88
C PRO A 23 -12.61 19.30 -6.39
N GLY A 24 -13.59 19.82 -5.67
CA GLY A 24 -14.59 19.01 -5.04
C GLY A 24 -15.78 19.80 -4.52
N SER A 25 -16.73 19.13 -3.86
CA SER A 25 -17.88 19.78 -3.24
C SER A 25 -17.52 20.61 -2.01
N HIS A 26 -16.33 20.37 -1.43
CA HIS A 26 -15.80 21.01 -0.20
C HIS A 26 -16.80 20.97 0.98
N GLY A 27 -17.76 20.07 0.94
CA GLY A 27 -18.78 19.87 1.96
C GLY A 27 -19.62 18.63 1.68
N ILE A 28 -20.44 18.28 2.67
CA ILE A 28 -21.34 17.14 2.61
C ILE A 28 -22.40 17.37 1.54
N MET A 29 -22.65 16.35 0.73
CA MET A 29 -23.71 16.32 -0.26
C MET A 29 -24.79 15.35 0.19
N THR A 30 -26.00 15.85 0.39
CA THR A 30 -27.16 15.05 0.82
C THR A 30 -28.25 14.93 -0.27
N ASP A 31 -28.21 15.81 -1.26
CA ASP A 31 -29.12 15.86 -2.39
C ASP A 31 -28.41 15.37 -3.66
N ALA A 32 -28.95 14.34 -4.30
CA ALA A 32 -28.34 13.69 -5.45
C ALA A 32 -28.34 14.56 -6.71
N ASP A 33 -29.39 15.41 -6.90
CA ASP A 33 -29.50 16.28 -8.07
C ASP A 33 -28.47 17.42 -7.95
N ARG A 34 -28.38 18.04 -6.77
CA ARG A 34 -27.37 19.07 -6.50
C ARG A 34 -25.95 18.49 -6.59
N ALA A 35 -25.75 17.27 -6.12
CA ALA A 35 -24.47 16.59 -6.22
C ALA A 35 -24.07 16.33 -7.69
N ALA A 36 -25.05 15.97 -8.55
CA ALA A 36 -24.82 15.78 -9.98
C ALA A 36 -24.43 17.09 -10.69
N GLU A 37 -25.05 18.22 -10.31
CA GLU A 37 -24.64 19.54 -10.82
C GLU A 37 -23.19 19.87 -10.45
N VAL A 38 -22.83 19.69 -9.17
CA VAL A 38 -21.45 19.91 -8.69
C VAL A 38 -20.46 18.96 -9.39
N ALA A 39 -20.82 17.69 -9.60
CA ALA A 39 -19.99 16.76 -10.35
C ALA A 39 -19.76 17.21 -11.81
N ALA A 40 -20.78 17.78 -12.45
CA ALA A 40 -20.64 18.34 -13.79
C ALA A 40 -19.74 19.60 -13.81
N GLU A 41 -19.81 20.46 -12.78
CA GLU A 41 -18.92 21.60 -12.61
C GLU A 41 -17.45 21.19 -12.40
N ILE A 42 -17.19 20.15 -11.56
CA ILE A 42 -15.85 19.56 -11.33
C ILE A 42 -15.33 18.93 -12.62
N GLY A 43 -16.20 18.33 -13.41
CA GLY A 43 -15.87 17.57 -14.61
C GLY A 43 -15.50 16.10 -14.31
N TYR A 44 -16.16 15.18 -15.03
CA TYR A 44 -15.91 13.74 -14.88
C TYR A 44 -14.51 13.33 -15.38
N PRO A 45 -13.93 12.23 -14.85
CA PRO A 45 -14.47 11.40 -13.77
C PRO A 45 -14.40 12.08 -12.41
N VAL A 46 -15.31 11.71 -11.50
CA VAL A 46 -15.33 12.19 -10.11
C VAL A 46 -15.35 11.02 -9.12
N LEU A 47 -14.92 11.28 -7.90
CA LEU A 47 -15.03 10.37 -6.76
C LEU A 47 -16.21 10.76 -5.88
N ILE A 48 -17.01 9.79 -5.49
CA ILE A 48 -17.94 9.90 -4.38
C ILE A 48 -17.27 9.23 -3.18
N LYS A 49 -17.13 9.97 -2.08
CA LYS A 49 -16.44 9.48 -0.87
C LYS A 49 -17.32 9.64 0.36
N ALA A 50 -17.39 8.60 1.18
CA ALA A 50 -17.99 8.67 2.51
C ALA A 50 -17.17 9.57 3.44
N VAL A 51 -17.83 10.44 4.21
CA VAL A 51 -17.17 11.35 5.18
C VAL A 51 -16.41 10.59 6.25
N HIS A 52 -16.94 9.46 6.71
CA HIS A 52 -16.33 8.58 7.71
C HIS A 52 -15.69 7.33 7.10
N GLY A 53 -15.42 7.32 5.79
CA GLY A 53 -14.82 6.21 5.08
C GLY A 53 -13.34 5.98 5.44
N GLY A 54 -12.90 4.72 5.33
CA GLY A 54 -11.51 4.33 5.54
C GLY A 54 -11.21 2.98 4.90
N GLY A 55 -9.92 2.69 4.64
CA GLY A 55 -9.51 1.39 4.09
C GLY A 55 -10.06 1.07 2.69
N GLY A 56 -10.36 2.09 1.88
CA GLY A 56 -10.92 1.90 0.52
C GLY A 56 -12.43 1.66 0.46
N LYS A 57 -13.12 1.52 1.59
CA LYS A 57 -14.59 1.39 1.66
C LYS A 57 -15.28 2.76 1.62
N GLY A 58 -16.43 2.83 0.97
CA GLY A 58 -17.19 4.07 0.81
C GLY A 58 -16.56 5.04 -0.20
N ILE A 59 -15.84 4.54 -1.20
CA ILE A 59 -15.25 5.32 -2.29
C ILE A 59 -15.66 4.69 -3.62
N GLN A 60 -16.22 5.50 -4.51
CA GLN A 60 -16.63 5.06 -5.84
C GLN A 60 -16.22 6.08 -6.90
N VAL A 61 -15.57 5.60 -7.95
CA VAL A 61 -15.33 6.39 -9.18
C VAL A 61 -16.62 6.43 -9.99
N VAL A 62 -16.95 7.59 -10.51
CA VAL A 62 -18.04 7.84 -11.44
C VAL A 62 -17.45 8.40 -12.73
N GLU A 63 -17.52 7.63 -13.79
CA GLU A 63 -16.92 7.98 -15.08
C GLU A 63 -17.79 8.95 -15.88
N SER A 64 -19.11 8.89 -15.69
CA SER A 64 -20.04 9.66 -16.51
C SER A 64 -21.31 10.11 -15.75
N PRO A 65 -22.02 11.16 -16.23
CA PRO A 65 -23.27 11.61 -15.63
C PRO A 65 -24.35 10.53 -15.53
N ASN A 66 -24.37 9.58 -16.46
CA ASN A 66 -25.46 8.60 -16.59
C ASN A 66 -25.56 7.64 -15.39
N GLU A 67 -24.44 7.38 -14.72
CA GLU A 67 -24.38 6.44 -13.60
C GLU A 67 -24.33 7.16 -12.24
N PHE A 68 -24.20 8.49 -12.25
CA PHE A 68 -23.92 9.28 -11.04
C PHE A 68 -24.96 9.06 -9.94
N GLN A 69 -26.24 9.22 -10.24
CA GLN A 69 -27.30 9.12 -9.22
C GLN A 69 -27.36 7.74 -8.58
N GLN A 70 -27.25 6.68 -9.39
CA GLN A 70 -27.26 5.31 -8.90
C GLN A 70 -26.08 5.07 -7.95
N LEU A 71 -24.88 5.50 -8.35
CA LEU A 71 -23.65 5.34 -7.56
C LEU A 71 -23.69 6.19 -6.29
N PHE A 72 -24.22 7.41 -6.37
CA PHE A 72 -24.36 8.30 -5.22
C PHE A 72 -25.21 7.66 -4.11
N HIS A 73 -26.38 7.12 -4.47
CA HIS A 73 -27.24 6.44 -3.52
C HIS A 73 -26.60 5.17 -2.96
N ARG A 74 -25.92 4.39 -3.82
CA ARG A 74 -25.23 3.17 -3.39
C ARG A 74 -24.16 3.46 -2.35
N VAL A 75 -23.27 4.42 -2.61
CA VAL A 75 -22.19 4.80 -1.67
C VAL A 75 -22.76 5.31 -0.34
N GLY A 76 -23.85 6.10 -0.38
CA GLY A 76 -24.52 6.57 0.83
C GLY A 76 -25.09 5.43 1.69
N ILE A 77 -25.65 4.40 1.05
CA ILE A 77 -26.17 3.20 1.75
C ILE A 77 -25.00 2.39 2.32
N GLU A 78 -23.99 2.11 1.52
CA GLU A 78 -22.78 1.38 1.95
C GLU A 78 -22.08 2.07 3.14
N ALA A 79 -21.93 3.40 3.05
CA ALA A 79 -21.35 4.21 4.12
C ALA A 79 -22.18 4.14 5.42
N ARG A 80 -23.50 4.21 5.31
CA ARG A 80 -24.40 4.11 6.46
C ARG A 80 -24.31 2.74 7.11
N ASN A 81 -24.25 1.68 6.33
CA ASN A 81 -24.15 0.31 6.83
C ASN A 81 -22.80 0.03 7.49
N ALA A 82 -21.69 0.51 6.88
CA ALA A 82 -20.34 0.24 7.36
C ALA A 82 -19.90 1.17 8.52
N PHE A 83 -20.34 2.43 8.52
CA PHE A 83 -19.82 3.47 9.41
C PHE A 83 -20.91 4.17 10.26
N GLY A 84 -22.19 3.78 10.09
CA GLY A 84 -23.31 4.39 10.81
C GLY A 84 -23.73 5.78 10.28
N ASN A 85 -23.03 6.32 9.27
CA ASN A 85 -23.30 7.62 8.65
C ASN A 85 -23.20 7.50 7.13
N GLY A 86 -24.24 7.94 6.42
CA GLY A 86 -24.31 7.91 4.96
C GLY A 86 -23.91 9.21 4.25
N ASP A 87 -23.30 10.15 4.98
CA ASP A 87 -22.86 11.42 4.42
C ASP A 87 -21.70 11.20 3.44
N VAL A 88 -21.80 11.82 2.28
CA VAL A 88 -20.81 11.73 1.21
C VAL A 88 -20.36 13.11 0.74
N TYR A 89 -19.22 13.19 0.09
CA TYR A 89 -18.71 14.36 -0.60
C TYR A 89 -18.11 13.97 -1.94
N LEU A 90 -17.87 14.95 -2.81
CA LEU A 90 -17.34 14.75 -4.15
C LEU A 90 -15.94 15.32 -4.27
N GLU A 91 -15.09 14.64 -5.03
CA GLU A 91 -13.78 15.13 -5.45
C GLU A 91 -13.52 14.77 -6.91
N LYS A 92 -12.71 15.57 -7.59
CA LYS A 92 -12.16 15.21 -8.90
C LYS A 92 -11.37 13.91 -8.79
N TYR A 93 -11.64 12.98 -9.70
CA TYR A 93 -10.77 11.82 -9.84
C TYR A 93 -9.58 12.18 -10.73
N VAL A 94 -8.41 12.31 -10.11
CA VAL A 94 -7.15 12.56 -10.83
C VAL A 94 -6.62 11.23 -11.32
N THR A 95 -6.63 11.03 -12.64
CA THR A 95 -6.31 9.73 -13.27
C THR A 95 -4.82 9.47 -13.43
N SER A 96 -4.04 10.54 -13.61
CA SER A 96 -2.59 10.46 -13.75
C SER A 96 -1.95 11.42 -12.77
N LEU A 97 -1.36 10.90 -11.73
CA LEU A 97 -0.84 11.70 -10.63
C LEU A 97 0.50 11.20 -10.10
N ARG A 98 1.27 12.14 -9.52
CA ARG A 98 2.36 11.80 -8.63
C ARG A 98 1.98 12.06 -7.18
N HIS A 99 2.44 11.19 -6.30
CA HIS A 99 2.34 11.35 -4.86
C HIS A 99 3.59 12.06 -4.36
N ILE A 100 3.45 13.34 -4.09
CA ILE A 100 4.52 14.21 -3.59
C ILE A 100 4.26 14.50 -2.12
N GLU A 101 5.29 14.46 -1.30
CA GLU A 101 5.17 14.81 0.10
C GLU A 101 6.33 15.69 0.56
N ALA A 102 6.08 16.58 1.50
CA ALA A 102 7.08 17.50 2.04
C ALA A 102 7.31 17.25 3.53
N GLN A 103 8.57 17.04 3.91
CA GLN A 103 8.99 16.82 5.29
C GLN A 103 9.17 18.14 6.01
N LEU A 104 8.53 18.30 7.17
CA LEU A 104 8.72 19.47 8.02
C LEU A 104 9.21 19.13 9.42
N LEU A 105 9.88 20.10 10.03
CA LEU A 105 10.18 20.20 11.46
C LEU A 105 9.72 21.57 11.95
N ARG A 106 9.08 21.62 13.12
CA ARG A 106 8.71 22.89 13.76
C ARG A 106 8.87 22.80 15.28
N ASP A 107 9.53 23.80 15.88
CA ASP A 107 9.74 23.86 17.32
C ASP A 107 8.62 24.61 18.06
N THR A 108 8.71 24.64 19.38
CA THR A 108 7.78 25.37 20.25
C THR A 108 7.97 26.88 20.20
N HIS A 109 9.07 27.37 19.62
CA HIS A 109 9.40 28.80 19.45
C HIS A 109 8.84 29.38 18.15
N GLY A 110 8.33 28.54 17.26
CA GLY A 110 7.73 28.95 16.00
C GLY A 110 8.64 28.84 14.78
N HIS A 111 9.86 28.30 14.93
CA HIS A 111 10.76 28.09 13.80
C HIS A 111 10.32 26.86 13.02
N THR A 112 10.07 27.04 11.73
CA THR A 112 9.61 26.00 10.82
C THR A 112 10.63 25.79 9.71
N HIS A 113 11.06 24.55 9.53
CA HIS A 113 11.92 24.13 8.43
C HIS A 113 11.21 23.07 7.59
N VAL A 114 11.20 23.25 6.27
CA VAL A 114 10.81 22.22 5.30
C VAL A 114 12.08 21.65 4.70
N LEU A 115 12.32 20.35 4.95
CA LEU A 115 13.59 19.70 4.66
C LEU A 115 13.71 19.20 3.21
N GLY A 116 12.68 19.43 2.39
CA GLY A 116 12.58 18.95 1.03
C GLY A 116 11.34 18.09 0.80
N ILE A 117 11.27 17.53 -0.39
CA ILE A 117 10.17 16.65 -0.82
C ILE A 117 10.64 15.22 -0.98
N ARG A 118 9.66 14.30 -1.00
CA ARG A 118 9.81 12.94 -1.50
C ARG A 118 8.77 12.68 -2.59
N ASP A 119 9.17 11.89 -3.59
CA ASP A 119 8.25 11.32 -4.58
C ASP A 119 7.99 9.85 -4.21
N CYS A 120 6.75 9.55 -3.89
CA CYS A 120 6.29 8.25 -3.43
C CYS A 120 5.33 7.60 -4.44
N SER A 121 5.50 7.87 -5.72
CA SER A 121 4.55 7.45 -6.77
C SER A 121 4.68 5.98 -7.17
N VAL A 122 5.81 5.33 -6.88
CA VAL A 122 5.93 3.87 -7.10
C VAL A 122 5.20 3.14 -5.99
N GLN A 123 3.95 2.80 -6.26
CA GLN A 123 3.02 2.23 -5.29
C GLN A 123 2.34 0.99 -5.84
N ARG A 124 1.91 0.12 -4.93
CA ARG A 124 0.98 -0.97 -5.18
C ARG A 124 -0.17 -0.88 -4.17
N ASP A 125 -1.40 -0.80 -4.65
CA ASP A 125 -2.59 -0.70 -3.79
C ASP A 125 -2.46 0.40 -2.70
N LYS A 126 -1.90 1.56 -3.07
CA LYS A 126 -1.58 2.70 -2.20
C LYS A 126 -0.49 2.43 -1.16
N GLN A 127 0.21 1.31 -1.26
CA GLN A 127 1.41 1.02 -0.48
C GLN A 127 2.64 1.46 -1.26
N LYS A 128 3.47 2.30 -0.66
CA LYS A 128 4.74 2.76 -1.22
C LYS A 128 5.71 1.59 -1.36
N VAL A 129 6.45 1.53 -2.46
CA VAL A 129 7.39 0.44 -2.80
C VAL A 129 8.81 0.98 -3.01
N ILE A 130 8.92 2.11 -3.72
CA ILE A 130 10.16 2.89 -3.87
C ILE A 130 9.82 4.36 -3.61
N GLU A 131 10.65 5.03 -2.83
CA GLU A 131 10.59 6.45 -2.53
C GLU A 131 11.86 7.17 -2.96
N GLU A 132 11.70 8.37 -3.51
CA GLU A 132 12.77 9.19 -4.05
C GLU A 132 12.82 10.55 -3.36
N SER A 133 14.02 11.13 -3.19
CA SER A 133 14.24 12.44 -2.53
C SER A 133 13.84 13.65 -3.36
N ALA A 134 13.45 13.46 -4.61
CA ALA A 134 12.94 14.50 -5.49
C ALA A 134 12.04 13.90 -6.57
N SER A 135 11.25 14.74 -7.22
CA SER A 135 10.43 14.34 -8.36
C SER A 135 11.04 14.82 -9.66
N THR A 136 11.16 13.93 -10.65
CA THR A 136 11.75 14.22 -11.96
C THR A 136 10.86 15.11 -12.85
N THR A 137 9.56 15.13 -12.55
CA THR A 137 8.55 15.81 -13.39
C THR A 137 7.93 17.02 -12.73
N LEU A 138 8.15 17.24 -11.42
CA LEU A 138 7.58 18.39 -10.71
C LEU A 138 8.32 19.68 -11.10
N PRO A 139 7.65 20.67 -11.74
CA PRO A 139 8.26 21.94 -12.10
C PRO A 139 8.68 22.73 -10.86
N GLU A 140 9.73 23.54 -10.99
CA GLU A 140 10.29 24.33 -9.88
C GLU A 140 9.25 25.23 -9.21
N HIS A 141 8.36 25.87 -9.98
CA HIS A 141 7.35 26.76 -9.40
C HIS A 141 6.34 25.99 -8.53
N LEU A 142 5.97 24.74 -8.90
CA LEU A 142 5.11 23.87 -8.11
C LEU A 142 5.86 23.30 -6.90
N LEU A 143 7.14 22.99 -7.04
CA LEU A 143 7.98 22.63 -5.89
C LEU A 143 7.98 23.75 -4.84
N GLN A 144 8.19 24.98 -5.25
CA GLN A 144 8.14 26.13 -4.34
C GLN A 144 6.75 26.35 -3.72
N GLU A 145 5.67 26.03 -4.46
CA GLU A 145 4.31 26.06 -3.92
C GLU A 145 4.10 24.98 -2.85
N VAL A 146 4.57 23.75 -3.07
CA VAL A 146 4.53 22.65 -2.09
C VAL A 146 5.28 23.04 -0.81
N LEU A 147 6.52 23.55 -0.92
CA LEU A 147 7.34 23.92 0.22
C LEU A 147 6.70 25.04 1.04
N ARG A 148 6.22 26.11 0.37
CA ARG A 148 5.52 27.22 1.01
C ARG A 148 4.24 26.77 1.70
N SER A 149 3.38 26.03 0.99
CA SER A 149 2.11 25.52 1.52
C SER A 149 2.30 24.67 2.76
N THR A 150 3.37 23.84 2.78
CA THR A 150 3.74 23.02 3.92
C THR A 150 4.09 23.87 5.14
N ALA A 151 4.91 24.92 4.96
CA ALA A 151 5.27 25.85 6.04
C ALA A 151 4.05 26.63 6.53
N ASP A 152 3.20 27.13 5.63
CA ASP A 152 2.00 27.91 5.95
C ASP A 152 1.01 27.06 6.78
N ILE A 153 0.76 25.81 6.39
CA ILE A 153 -0.10 24.88 7.13
C ILE A 153 0.47 24.64 8.54
N ALA A 154 1.76 24.32 8.65
CA ALA A 154 2.39 24.05 9.94
C ALA A 154 2.34 25.24 10.89
N ASN A 155 2.55 26.46 10.36
CA ASN A 155 2.49 27.70 11.11
C ASN A 155 1.07 28.04 11.57
N GLU A 156 0.08 27.92 10.69
CA GLU A 156 -1.34 28.22 11.00
C GLU A 156 -1.86 27.36 12.14
N VAL A 157 -1.54 26.06 12.16
CA VAL A 157 -2.03 25.16 13.19
C VAL A 157 -1.13 25.09 14.42
N GLY A 158 -0.03 25.85 14.44
CA GLY A 158 0.94 25.83 15.55
C GLY A 158 1.53 24.42 15.75
N TYR A 159 1.82 23.71 14.65
CA TYR A 159 2.35 22.35 14.71
C TYR A 159 3.69 22.32 15.47
N VAL A 160 3.96 21.23 16.21
CA VAL A 160 5.23 21.03 16.91
C VAL A 160 5.70 19.59 16.69
N GLY A 161 6.95 19.42 16.28
CA GLY A 161 7.58 18.14 16.01
C GLY A 161 7.83 17.91 14.52
N ALA A 162 8.07 16.65 14.15
CA ALA A 162 8.20 16.21 12.77
C ALA A 162 6.82 15.89 12.19
N GLY A 163 6.58 16.33 10.97
CA GLY A 163 5.34 16.06 10.22
C GLY A 163 5.62 15.99 8.74
N THR A 164 4.68 15.44 7.99
CA THR A 164 4.74 15.34 6.54
C THR A 164 3.42 15.80 5.94
N VAL A 165 3.50 16.72 4.98
CA VAL A 165 2.32 17.15 4.22
C VAL A 165 2.35 16.49 2.86
N GLU A 166 1.27 15.79 2.53
CA GLU A 166 1.12 15.04 1.29
C GLU A 166 0.32 15.82 0.26
N PHE A 167 0.77 15.76 -0.98
CA PHE A 167 0.20 16.43 -2.14
C PHE A 167 0.00 15.46 -3.30
N ILE A 168 -1.02 15.72 -4.10
CA ILE A 168 -1.20 15.15 -5.42
C ILE A 168 -0.63 16.15 -6.43
N TYR A 169 0.31 15.71 -7.27
CA TYR A 169 0.67 16.43 -8.48
C TYR A 169 -0.11 15.84 -9.65
N ASP A 170 -1.10 16.57 -10.14
CA ASP A 170 -1.91 16.22 -11.31
C ASP A 170 -1.11 16.54 -12.57
N LEU A 171 -0.67 15.49 -13.28
CA LEU A 171 0.14 15.63 -14.47
C LEU A 171 -0.61 16.25 -15.65
N ALA A 172 -1.93 16.06 -15.71
CA ALA A 172 -2.76 16.60 -16.79
C ALA A 172 -3.10 18.09 -16.58
N ALA A 173 -3.33 18.48 -15.33
CA ALA A 173 -3.64 19.87 -14.98
C ALA A 173 -2.38 20.71 -14.72
N ASP A 174 -1.20 20.10 -14.62
CA ASP A 174 0.05 20.70 -14.17
C ASP A 174 -0.14 21.53 -12.88
N ALA A 175 -0.73 20.86 -11.86
CA ALA A 175 -1.13 21.50 -10.60
C ALA A 175 -0.89 20.57 -9.41
N VAL A 176 -0.54 21.18 -8.26
CA VAL A 176 -0.41 20.44 -7.00
C VAL A 176 -1.61 20.69 -6.09
N TYR A 177 -2.08 19.65 -5.43
CA TYR A 177 -3.22 19.71 -4.52
C TYR A 177 -2.85 19.10 -3.18
N PHE A 178 -3.14 19.81 -2.09
CA PHE A 178 -3.05 19.27 -0.74
C PHE A 178 -3.96 18.04 -0.59
N MET A 179 -3.42 16.97 -0.03
CA MET A 179 -4.15 15.73 0.23
C MET A 179 -4.41 15.54 1.73
N GLU A 180 -3.35 15.47 2.52
CA GLU A 180 -3.44 15.33 3.98
C GLU A 180 -2.12 15.71 4.66
N MET A 181 -2.15 15.75 6.01
CA MET A 181 -0.95 15.90 6.82
C MET A 181 -0.82 14.71 7.78
N ASN A 182 0.31 14.03 7.67
CA ASN A 182 0.70 13.01 8.64
C ASN A 182 1.41 13.66 9.83
N THR A 183 0.74 13.63 10.99
CA THR A 183 1.23 14.24 12.23
C THR A 183 2.15 13.29 13.01
N ARG A 184 3.00 12.59 12.32
CA ARG A 184 3.95 11.59 12.82
C ARG A 184 5.16 11.48 11.89
N LEU A 185 6.20 10.83 12.37
CA LEU A 185 7.29 10.38 11.53
C LEU A 185 6.80 9.33 10.52
N GLN A 186 7.27 9.38 9.30
CA GLN A 186 6.97 8.39 8.27
C GLN A 186 8.13 7.41 8.09
N VAL A 187 7.84 6.26 7.48
CA VAL A 187 8.82 5.18 7.23
C VAL A 187 9.97 5.71 6.37
N GLU A 188 9.65 6.46 5.34
CA GLU A 188 10.55 6.98 4.30
C GLU A 188 11.32 8.25 4.69
N HIS A 189 11.33 8.65 5.99
CA HIS A 189 12.09 9.81 6.46
C HIS A 189 13.60 9.73 6.17
N PRO A 190 14.25 8.54 6.17
CA PRO A 190 15.67 8.44 5.92
C PRO A 190 16.11 8.98 4.56
N VAL A 191 15.22 8.90 3.54
CA VAL A 191 15.46 9.50 2.22
C VAL A 191 15.75 11.01 2.35
N THR A 192 14.98 11.70 3.19
CA THR A 192 15.19 13.14 3.47
C THR A 192 16.42 13.38 4.33
N GLU A 193 16.69 12.53 5.32
CA GLU A 193 17.86 12.68 6.19
C GLU A 193 19.16 12.64 5.39
N TRP A 194 19.28 11.71 4.46
CA TRP A 194 20.46 11.57 3.60
C TRP A 194 20.75 12.81 2.76
N VAL A 195 19.71 13.44 2.20
CA VAL A 195 19.86 14.61 1.34
C VAL A 195 20.01 15.89 2.16
N SER A 196 19.23 16.04 3.24
CA SER A 196 19.23 17.25 4.08
C SER A 196 20.37 17.32 5.08
N GLY A 197 20.98 16.17 5.43
CA GLY A 197 21.97 16.08 6.50
C GLY A 197 21.39 16.27 7.90
N VAL A 198 20.07 16.18 8.05
CA VAL A 198 19.35 16.39 9.31
C VAL A 198 18.85 15.05 9.85
N ASP A 199 19.28 14.66 11.05
CA ASP A 199 18.69 13.57 11.81
C ASP A 199 17.35 14.01 12.38
N ILE A 200 16.26 13.63 11.71
CA ILE A 200 14.89 14.05 12.05
C ILE A 200 14.48 13.50 13.41
N VAL A 201 14.86 12.26 13.71
CA VAL A 201 14.52 11.62 15.00
C VAL A 201 15.22 12.34 16.16
N ALA A 202 16.50 12.67 16.02
CA ALA A 202 17.21 13.46 17.02
C ALA A 202 16.56 14.85 17.20
N GLN A 203 16.15 15.49 16.11
CA GLN A 203 15.45 16.78 16.20
C GLN A 203 14.08 16.66 16.91
N GLN A 204 13.34 15.56 16.75
CA GLN A 204 12.10 15.34 17.50
C GLN A 204 12.36 15.34 19.03
N PHE A 205 13.43 14.69 19.49
CA PHE A 205 13.81 14.69 20.91
C PHE A 205 14.20 16.08 21.39
N ARG A 206 15.01 16.83 20.61
CA ARG A 206 15.43 18.19 20.95
C ARG A 206 14.24 19.16 21.01
N ILE A 207 13.33 19.11 20.03
CA ILE A 207 12.10 19.89 20.01
C ILE A 207 11.23 19.56 21.23
N ALA A 208 11.07 18.26 21.56
CA ALA A 208 10.31 17.84 22.73
C ALA A 208 10.94 18.29 24.06
N ALA A 209 12.27 18.41 24.11
CA ALA A 209 12.99 19.00 25.22
C ALA A 209 12.88 20.55 25.30
N GLY A 210 12.22 21.19 24.33
CA GLY A 210 12.03 22.64 24.28
C GLY A 210 13.21 23.41 23.65
N GLU A 211 14.12 22.71 22.95
CA GLU A 211 15.22 23.36 22.23
C GLU A 211 14.71 24.03 20.96
N SER A 212 15.42 25.11 20.59
CA SER A 212 15.17 25.82 19.32
C SER A 212 15.90 25.13 18.17
N ILE A 213 15.23 25.12 17.00
CA ILE A 213 15.82 24.69 15.73
C ILE A 213 16.09 25.86 14.77
N ALA A 214 16.13 27.10 15.27
CA ALA A 214 16.32 28.30 14.43
C ALA A 214 17.59 28.21 13.56
N ASP A 215 18.66 27.67 14.12
CA ASP A 215 19.97 27.57 13.47
C ASP A 215 20.22 26.19 12.82
N LEU A 216 19.17 25.43 12.54
CA LEU A 216 19.27 24.12 11.90
C LEU A 216 19.89 24.25 10.49
N ALA A 217 21.09 23.68 10.32
CA ALA A 217 21.75 23.66 9.03
C ALA A 217 21.12 22.55 8.15
N ILE A 218 20.57 22.95 7.02
CA ILE A 218 19.96 22.04 6.05
C ILE A 218 20.87 22.05 4.81
N GLN A 219 21.25 20.87 4.37
CA GLN A 219 21.98 20.63 3.14
C GLN A 219 20.97 20.31 2.01
N ASN A 220 21.48 20.29 0.79
CA ASN A 220 20.80 19.70 -0.36
C ASN A 220 21.89 18.99 -1.18
N ASN A 221 22.20 17.76 -0.80
CA ASN A 221 23.34 17.04 -1.31
C ASN A 221 22.96 15.70 -1.93
N GLY A 222 23.22 15.57 -3.23
CA GLY A 222 23.02 14.31 -3.95
C GLY A 222 21.55 13.93 -4.10
N TYR A 223 21.32 12.62 -4.18
CA TYR A 223 20.04 12.02 -4.39
C TYR A 223 19.91 10.75 -3.55
N ALA A 224 18.81 10.59 -2.85
CA ALA A 224 18.53 9.39 -2.07
C ALA A 224 17.31 8.65 -2.64
N MET A 225 17.36 7.34 -2.54
CA MET A 225 16.29 6.44 -2.97
C MET A 225 16.14 5.32 -1.96
N GLU A 226 14.92 5.02 -1.55
CA GLU A 226 14.58 3.93 -0.65
C GLU A 226 13.82 2.84 -1.41
N ALA A 227 14.10 1.57 -1.07
CA ALA A 227 13.28 0.44 -1.47
C ALA A 227 12.81 -0.33 -0.23
N ARG A 228 11.51 -0.63 -0.17
CA ARG A 228 10.91 -1.45 0.89
C ARG A 228 10.99 -2.92 0.52
N ILE A 229 11.69 -3.70 1.33
CA ILE A 229 11.69 -5.16 1.19
C ILE A 229 10.54 -5.73 2.00
N ASN A 230 9.59 -6.35 1.30
CA ASN A 230 8.42 -6.98 1.89
C ASN A 230 8.54 -8.50 1.81
N ALA A 231 8.12 -9.17 2.90
CA ALA A 231 7.95 -10.62 2.95
C ALA A 231 6.63 -10.99 2.24
N GLU A 232 6.69 -11.22 0.94
CA GLU A 232 5.53 -11.50 0.12
C GLU A 232 5.87 -12.36 -1.10
N ARG A 233 4.88 -13.11 -1.56
CA ARG A 233 4.92 -13.88 -2.81
C ARG A 233 3.84 -13.40 -3.76
N ILE A 234 4.06 -13.58 -5.05
CA ILE A 234 3.07 -13.30 -6.09
C ILE A 234 2.45 -14.63 -6.52
N SER A 235 1.14 -14.64 -6.72
CA SER A 235 0.42 -15.78 -7.30
C SER A 235 -0.60 -15.30 -8.32
N LYS A 236 -0.86 -16.12 -9.36
CA LYS A 236 -1.96 -15.89 -10.30
C LYS A 236 -3.25 -16.41 -9.68
N GLN A 237 -4.33 -15.64 -9.83
CA GLN A 237 -5.68 -16.07 -9.46
C GLN A 237 -6.34 -16.80 -10.65
N GLY A 238 -7.44 -17.48 -10.40
CA GLY A 238 -8.21 -18.20 -11.42
C GLY A 238 -8.75 -17.29 -12.54
N ASP A 239 -8.96 -16.01 -12.26
CA ASP A 239 -9.39 -14.99 -13.25
C ASP A 239 -8.21 -14.34 -14.01
N GLY A 240 -6.98 -14.77 -13.75
CA GLY A 240 -5.76 -14.24 -14.34
C GLY A 240 -5.21 -12.98 -13.65
N SER A 241 -5.88 -12.45 -12.63
CA SER A 241 -5.36 -11.35 -11.81
C SER A 241 -4.19 -11.82 -10.94
N LEU A 242 -3.42 -10.86 -10.41
CA LEU A 242 -2.29 -11.14 -9.53
C LEU A 242 -2.66 -10.86 -8.08
N ALA A 243 -2.35 -11.80 -7.21
CA ALA A 243 -2.40 -11.60 -5.78
C ALA A 243 -1.00 -11.51 -5.18
N PHE A 244 -0.79 -10.48 -4.36
CA PHE A 244 0.40 -10.32 -3.54
C PHE A 244 0.05 -10.80 -2.14
N ARG A 245 0.59 -11.94 -1.77
CA ARG A 245 0.27 -12.59 -0.50
C ARG A 245 1.43 -12.44 0.48
N PRO A 246 1.19 -12.03 1.73
CA PRO A 246 2.21 -12.05 2.77
C PRO A 246 2.83 -13.44 2.88
N HIS A 247 4.13 -13.47 3.12
CA HIS A 247 4.87 -14.71 3.31
C HIS A 247 5.60 -14.73 4.67
N PRO A 248 4.86 -14.85 5.80
CA PRO A 248 5.47 -15.01 7.11
C PRO A 248 6.25 -16.32 7.17
N GLY A 249 7.32 -16.33 7.93
CA GLY A 249 8.16 -17.52 8.03
C GLY A 249 9.44 -17.30 8.78
N LYS A 250 10.26 -18.34 8.87
CA LYS A 250 11.55 -18.30 9.53
C LYS A 250 12.63 -17.87 8.53
N ILE A 251 13.42 -16.85 8.88
CA ILE A 251 14.59 -16.45 8.12
C ILE A 251 15.69 -17.48 8.31
N GLU A 252 16.19 -18.04 7.22
CA GLU A 252 17.32 -19.00 7.23
C GLU A 252 18.65 -18.26 7.08
N GLU A 253 18.79 -17.49 6.00
CA GLU A 253 19.96 -16.63 5.79
C GLU A 253 19.51 -15.17 5.71
N CYS A 254 20.32 -14.27 6.28
CA CYS A 254 20.12 -12.83 6.21
C CYS A 254 21.48 -12.16 6.09
N HIS A 255 21.76 -11.59 4.92
CA HIS A 255 23.01 -10.86 4.68
C HIS A 255 22.72 -9.58 3.89
N PHE A 256 23.01 -8.45 4.52
CA PHE A 256 23.00 -7.12 3.94
C PHE A 256 24.45 -6.62 3.90
N PRO A 257 25.09 -6.51 2.72
CA PRO A 257 26.47 -6.04 2.63
C PRO A 257 26.64 -4.63 3.20
N GLN A 258 27.71 -4.39 3.96
CA GLN A 258 28.04 -3.04 4.40
C GLN A 258 28.68 -2.27 3.24
N GLU A 259 28.15 -1.07 2.95
CA GLU A 259 28.60 -0.24 1.84
C GLU A 259 28.43 1.24 2.18
N GLU A 260 29.39 2.08 1.77
CA GLU A 260 29.30 3.52 1.93
C GLU A 260 28.14 4.10 1.12
N GLY A 261 27.36 4.99 1.74
CA GLY A 261 26.15 5.58 1.14
C GLY A 261 25.01 4.57 0.95
N VAL A 262 25.00 3.50 1.75
CA VAL A 262 23.86 2.58 1.89
C VAL A 262 23.53 2.43 3.37
N GLU A 263 22.28 2.67 3.70
CA GLU A 263 21.72 2.44 5.03
C GLU A 263 20.70 1.31 4.99
N ILE A 264 20.76 0.45 5.98
CA ILE A 264 19.84 -0.67 6.14
C ILE A 264 19.12 -0.54 7.47
N ILE A 265 17.80 -0.40 7.41
CA ILE A 265 16.93 -0.43 8.58
C ILE A 265 16.16 -1.74 8.51
N ALA A 266 16.57 -2.73 9.30
CA ALA A 266 16.02 -4.07 9.24
C ALA A 266 15.68 -4.60 10.64
N ALA A 267 14.49 -5.19 10.77
CA ALA A 267 14.05 -5.88 11.98
C ALA A 267 14.31 -7.38 11.93
N VAL A 268 15.05 -7.85 10.92
CA VAL A 268 15.26 -9.26 10.59
C VAL A 268 16.69 -9.72 10.89
N GLY A 269 16.86 -11.04 10.97
CA GLY A 269 18.17 -11.66 11.16
C GLY A 269 18.04 -13.19 11.10
N PRO A 270 19.15 -13.92 10.94
CA PRO A 270 19.15 -15.38 10.85
C PRO A 270 18.40 -16.02 12.03
N GLY A 271 17.52 -16.97 11.75
CA GLY A 271 16.74 -17.70 12.76
C GLY A 271 15.54 -16.96 13.34
N LYS A 272 15.37 -15.65 13.05
CA LYS A 272 14.16 -14.92 13.46
C LYS A 272 12.95 -15.32 12.63
N PHE A 273 11.77 -15.24 13.25
CA PHE A 273 10.48 -15.54 12.61
C PHE A 273 9.77 -14.24 12.27
N ILE A 274 9.32 -14.10 11.02
CA ILE A 274 8.48 -12.98 10.57
C ILE A 274 7.03 -13.33 10.92
N SER A 275 6.48 -12.52 11.82
CA SER A 275 5.14 -12.71 12.38
C SER A 275 4.05 -12.31 11.38
N PRO A 276 2.93 -13.07 11.29
CA PRO A 276 1.78 -12.68 10.46
C PRO A 276 0.97 -11.50 11.02
N TYR A 277 1.25 -11.04 12.26
CA TYR A 277 0.46 -10.01 12.95
C TYR A 277 0.88 -8.57 12.64
N TYR A 278 2.02 -8.37 11.99
CA TYR A 278 2.56 -7.04 11.69
C TYR A 278 2.56 -6.80 10.18
N ASP A 279 3.14 -5.67 9.76
CA ASP A 279 3.34 -5.34 8.35
C ASP A 279 4.31 -6.32 7.67
N SER A 280 4.18 -6.50 6.34
CA SER A 280 5.05 -7.38 5.56
C SER A 280 6.45 -6.81 5.35
N MET A 281 6.67 -5.53 5.63
CA MET A 281 7.97 -4.88 5.47
C MET A 281 8.99 -5.43 6.47
N VAL A 282 10.05 -6.03 5.97
CA VAL A 282 11.12 -6.65 6.77
C VAL A 282 12.40 -5.83 6.79
N ALA A 283 12.62 -5.00 5.78
CA ALA A 283 13.76 -4.10 5.70
C ALA A 283 13.47 -2.90 4.80
N GLN A 284 14.18 -1.79 5.06
CA GLN A 284 14.33 -0.63 4.20
C GLN A 284 15.79 -0.58 3.74
N ILE A 285 16.00 -0.40 2.45
CA ILE A 285 17.31 -0.17 1.87
C ILE A 285 17.31 1.24 1.31
N ILE A 286 18.09 2.10 1.91
CA ILE A 286 18.25 3.49 1.49
C ILE A 286 19.63 3.64 0.86
N VAL A 287 19.67 4.19 -0.34
CA VAL A 287 20.93 4.51 -1.03
C VAL A 287 21.06 6.00 -1.25
N HIS A 288 22.25 6.51 -1.14
CA HIS A 288 22.61 7.89 -1.46
C HIS A 288 23.70 7.92 -2.52
N ALA A 289 23.56 8.80 -3.51
CA ALA A 289 24.49 8.99 -4.59
C ALA A 289 24.46 10.45 -5.10
N GLU A 290 25.35 10.78 -6.03
CA GLU A 290 25.45 12.12 -6.60
C GLU A 290 24.29 12.52 -7.51
N SER A 291 23.57 11.55 -8.07
CA SER A 291 22.46 11.77 -8.99
C SER A 291 21.42 10.65 -8.88
N ARG A 292 20.23 10.88 -9.44
CA ARG A 292 19.15 9.89 -9.52
C ARG A 292 19.60 8.61 -10.21
N ASP A 293 20.24 8.73 -11.35
CA ASP A 293 20.68 7.59 -12.14
C ASP A 293 21.72 6.76 -11.38
N ALA A 294 22.65 7.43 -10.69
CA ALA A 294 23.63 6.78 -9.84
C ALA A 294 22.97 6.08 -8.63
N ALA A 295 21.95 6.69 -8.03
CA ALA A 295 21.21 6.10 -6.93
C ALA A 295 20.40 4.87 -7.40
N ALA A 296 19.72 4.94 -8.53
CA ALA A 296 18.98 3.82 -9.10
C ALA A 296 19.90 2.65 -9.46
N ALA A 297 21.04 2.92 -10.09
CA ALA A 297 22.04 1.91 -10.43
C ALA A 297 22.64 1.26 -9.17
N LYS A 298 22.96 2.07 -8.14
CA LYS A 298 23.49 1.60 -6.87
C LYS A 298 22.48 0.71 -6.13
N LEU A 299 21.21 1.11 -6.08
CA LEU A 299 20.15 0.34 -5.45
C LEU A 299 19.94 -1.00 -6.17
N ALA A 300 19.91 -0.99 -7.51
CA ALA A 300 19.77 -2.21 -8.32
C ALA A 300 20.91 -3.21 -8.09
N ASP A 301 22.14 -2.72 -8.07
CA ASP A 301 23.35 -3.54 -7.79
C ASP A 301 23.30 -4.07 -6.35
N TYR A 302 23.01 -3.20 -5.38
CA TYR A 302 22.94 -3.58 -3.97
C TYR A 302 21.91 -4.69 -3.73
N LEU A 303 20.68 -4.54 -4.26
CA LEU A 303 19.64 -5.54 -4.14
C LEU A 303 20.01 -6.90 -4.77
N GLY A 304 20.91 -6.89 -5.78
CA GLY A 304 21.45 -8.12 -6.38
C GLY A 304 22.38 -8.90 -5.44
N ARG A 305 22.92 -8.26 -4.39
CA ARG A 305 23.86 -8.85 -3.42
C ARG A 305 23.21 -9.16 -2.07
N VAL A 306 21.98 -8.71 -1.84
CA VAL A 306 21.21 -9.04 -0.64
C VAL A 306 20.86 -10.53 -0.66
N LYS A 307 21.10 -11.22 0.46
CA LYS A 307 20.63 -12.58 0.68
C LYS A 307 19.64 -12.60 1.83
N LEU A 308 18.42 -13.00 1.51
CA LEU A 308 17.36 -13.13 2.48
C LEU A 308 16.55 -14.37 2.10
N THR A 309 16.80 -15.50 2.77
CA THR A 309 16.20 -16.80 2.46
C THR A 309 15.33 -17.31 3.59
N GLY A 310 14.53 -18.34 3.32
CA GLY A 310 13.49 -18.87 4.22
C GLY A 310 12.12 -18.22 4.02
N ILE A 311 12.07 -17.07 3.35
CA ILE A 311 10.83 -16.36 2.99
C ILE A 311 10.91 -15.84 1.56
N CYS A 312 9.77 -15.75 0.88
CA CYS A 312 9.66 -15.01 -0.38
C CYS A 312 9.72 -13.50 -0.10
N THR A 313 10.37 -12.75 -0.98
CA THR A 313 10.45 -11.29 -0.90
C THR A 313 10.21 -10.64 -2.25
N ASN A 314 9.84 -9.37 -2.24
CA ASN A 314 9.65 -8.56 -3.44
C ASN A 314 10.97 -8.09 -4.10
N ILE A 315 12.15 -8.54 -3.66
CA ILE A 315 13.46 -8.14 -4.23
C ILE A 315 13.51 -8.32 -5.76
N PRO A 316 13.06 -9.45 -6.35
CA PRO A 316 13.03 -9.59 -7.81
C PRO A 316 12.17 -8.55 -8.51
N LEU A 317 11.02 -8.17 -7.92
CA LEU A 317 10.17 -7.10 -8.45
C LEU A 317 10.86 -5.73 -8.36
N LEU A 318 11.50 -5.40 -7.22
CA LEU A 318 12.26 -4.15 -7.06
C LEU A 318 13.37 -4.04 -8.11
N ARG A 319 14.11 -5.11 -8.36
CA ARG A 319 15.14 -5.15 -9.40
C ARG A 319 14.56 -4.99 -10.80
N LYS A 320 13.35 -5.52 -11.04
CA LYS A 320 12.63 -5.33 -12.30
C LYS A 320 12.23 -3.88 -12.52
N ILE A 321 11.74 -3.20 -11.46
CA ILE A 321 11.41 -1.76 -11.48
C ILE A 321 12.67 -0.96 -11.83
N LEU A 322 13.78 -1.19 -11.12
CA LEU A 322 15.04 -0.46 -11.29
C LEU A 322 15.73 -0.71 -12.64
N ALA A 323 15.33 -1.74 -13.39
CA ALA A 323 15.79 -2.02 -14.75
C ALA A 323 14.83 -1.51 -15.83
N ASP A 324 13.66 -1.01 -15.46
CA ASP A 324 12.63 -0.59 -16.40
C ASP A 324 12.89 0.80 -16.97
N GLN A 325 12.77 0.94 -18.30
CA GLN A 325 13.09 2.19 -19.00
C GLN A 325 12.15 3.35 -18.62
N VAL A 326 10.88 3.07 -18.29
CA VAL A 326 9.91 4.10 -17.87
C VAL A 326 10.30 4.65 -16.49
N PHE A 327 10.70 3.75 -15.56
CA PHE A 327 11.22 4.15 -14.27
C PHE A 327 12.52 4.95 -14.40
N LEU A 328 13.48 4.45 -15.17
CA LEU A 328 14.78 5.12 -15.37
C LEU A 328 14.60 6.50 -16.01
N ALA A 329 13.70 6.65 -16.99
CA ALA A 329 13.38 7.93 -17.58
C ALA A 329 12.65 8.90 -16.63
N GLY A 330 12.13 8.41 -15.48
CA GLY A 330 11.41 9.21 -14.50
C GLY A 330 10.02 9.69 -14.96
N VAL A 331 9.45 9.10 -16.00
CA VAL A 331 8.17 9.52 -16.64
C VAL A 331 7.02 8.58 -16.27
N TYR A 332 6.83 8.33 -15.00
CA TYR A 332 5.79 7.45 -14.46
C TYR A 332 4.83 8.20 -13.54
N ASP A 333 3.72 7.57 -13.20
CA ASP A 333 2.74 8.04 -12.22
C ASP A 333 2.37 6.90 -11.25
N THR A 334 1.34 7.08 -10.43
CA THR A 334 0.89 6.04 -9.48
C THR A 334 0.30 4.80 -10.14
N ASN A 335 0.02 4.80 -11.46
CA ASN A 335 -0.42 3.62 -12.21
C ASN A 335 0.75 2.78 -12.75
N TYR A 336 1.97 3.25 -12.59
CA TYR A 336 3.17 2.64 -13.14
C TYR A 336 3.34 1.16 -12.81
N LEU A 337 3.17 0.78 -11.54
CA LEU A 337 3.43 -0.60 -11.13
C LEU A 337 2.41 -1.60 -11.70
N PRO A 338 1.09 -1.33 -11.70
CA PRO A 338 0.13 -2.11 -12.45
C PRO A 338 0.46 -2.24 -13.94
N GLU A 339 0.88 -1.16 -14.60
CA GLU A 339 1.27 -1.17 -16.01
C GLU A 339 2.55 -1.98 -16.27
N LEU A 340 3.55 -1.87 -15.39
CA LEU A 340 4.76 -2.69 -15.45
C LEU A 340 4.42 -4.18 -15.37
N LEU A 341 3.54 -4.57 -14.46
CA LEU A 341 3.14 -5.96 -14.27
C LEU A 341 2.40 -6.52 -15.49
N GLN A 342 1.56 -5.73 -16.18
CA GLN A 342 0.87 -6.15 -17.40
C GLN A 342 1.83 -6.50 -18.54
N ARG A 343 3.00 -5.86 -18.61
CA ARG A 343 4.03 -6.09 -19.64
C ARG A 343 5.21 -6.94 -19.18
N THR A 344 5.13 -7.49 -17.97
CA THR A 344 6.16 -8.35 -17.37
C THR A 344 5.80 -9.82 -17.60
N ASP A 345 6.81 -10.63 -17.87
CA ASP A 345 6.68 -12.08 -17.77
C ASP A 345 6.49 -12.47 -16.30
N ILE A 346 5.23 -12.70 -15.92
CA ILE A 346 4.84 -12.96 -14.54
C ILE A 346 5.32 -14.33 -14.07
N ASP A 347 5.37 -15.34 -14.95
CA ASP A 347 5.84 -16.67 -14.58
C ASP A 347 7.32 -16.64 -14.22
N ALA A 348 8.13 -15.95 -15.03
CA ALA A 348 9.55 -15.73 -14.72
C ALA A 348 9.76 -14.90 -13.44
N LEU A 349 8.86 -13.94 -13.14
CA LEU A 349 8.95 -13.15 -11.91
C LEU A 349 8.61 -14.00 -10.68
N ILE A 350 7.57 -14.84 -10.75
CA ILE A 350 7.18 -15.76 -9.68
C ILE A 350 8.33 -16.74 -9.42
N GLU A 351 8.87 -17.37 -10.46
CA GLU A 351 10.02 -18.27 -10.35
C GLU A 351 11.23 -17.59 -9.68
N ALA A 352 11.54 -16.35 -10.06
CA ALA A 352 12.63 -15.60 -9.45
C ALA A 352 12.42 -15.31 -7.96
N ILE A 353 11.17 -15.07 -7.53
CA ILE A 353 10.82 -14.85 -6.13
C ILE A 353 10.96 -16.16 -5.33
N GLU A 354 10.50 -17.28 -5.89
CA GLU A 354 10.56 -18.58 -5.25
C GLU A 354 12.01 -19.10 -5.16
N LEU A 355 12.77 -19.00 -6.22
CA LEU A 355 14.21 -19.34 -6.21
C LEU A 355 14.99 -18.45 -5.23
N GLY A 356 14.69 -17.15 -5.18
CA GLY A 356 15.32 -16.21 -4.26
C GLY A 356 15.05 -16.52 -2.79
N SER A 357 13.94 -17.16 -2.47
CA SER A 357 13.59 -17.53 -1.10
C SER A 357 14.48 -18.65 -0.56
N GLY A 358 15.07 -19.47 -1.41
CA GLY A 358 15.79 -20.69 -1.00
C GLY A 358 14.86 -21.68 -0.26
N ALA A 359 13.59 -21.36 -0.10
CA ALA A 359 12.62 -22.26 0.50
C ALA A 359 12.45 -23.43 -0.48
N ALA A 360 12.69 -24.64 0.00
CA ALA A 360 12.19 -25.83 -0.68
C ALA A 360 10.69 -25.60 -0.86
N ASP A 361 10.23 -25.81 -2.08
CA ASP A 361 8.82 -25.68 -2.46
C ASP A 361 7.93 -26.18 -1.30
N SER A 362 7.32 -25.24 -0.58
CA SER A 362 6.32 -25.57 0.44
C SER A 362 5.00 -25.95 -0.24
N GLY A 363 5.09 -26.43 -1.47
CA GLY A 363 3.99 -26.97 -2.22
C GLY A 363 3.30 -27.99 -1.34
N ILE A 364 2.07 -27.71 -0.99
CA ILE A 364 1.22 -28.70 -0.34
C ILE A 364 1.23 -29.90 -1.29
N ASP A 365 1.79 -31.03 -0.83
CA ASP A 365 1.81 -32.26 -1.60
C ASP A 365 0.36 -32.59 -1.99
N ILE A 366 0.07 -32.51 -3.29
CA ILE A 366 -1.28 -32.72 -3.85
C ILE A 366 -1.84 -34.06 -3.41
N ASP A 367 -1.00 -35.07 -3.31
CA ASP A 367 -1.42 -36.39 -2.83
C ASP A 367 -1.83 -36.36 -1.35
N SER A 368 -1.25 -35.47 -0.54
CA SER A 368 -1.63 -35.29 0.86
C SER A 368 -3.02 -34.67 1.03
N LEU A 369 -3.54 -34.01 -0.01
CA LEU A 369 -4.88 -33.39 -0.01
C LEU A 369 -6.00 -34.43 -0.23
N ARG A 370 -5.68 -35.58 -0.72
CA ARG A 370 -6.65 -36.70 -0.89
C ARG A 370 -6.84 -37.42 0.42
N ILE A 371 -8.07 -37.79 0.73
CA ILE A 371 -8.39 -38.67 1.87
C ILE A 371 -8.43 -40.10 1.35
N GLU A 372 -7.61 -40.98 1.94
CA GLU A 372 -7.56 -42.40 1.55
C GLU A 372 -8.95 -43.05 1.66
N ALA A 373 -9.33 -43.79 0.62
CA ALA A 373 -10.62 -44.48 0.50
C ALA A 373 -11.88 -43.59 0.56
N SER A 374 -11.76 -42.33 0.21
CA SER A 374 -12.86 -41.34 0.16
C SER A 374 -12.76 -40.47 -1.10
N ASP A 375 -13.92 -40.00 -1.58
CA ASP A 375 -13.97 -38.94 -2.63
C ASP A 375 -13.73 -37.54 -2.06
N GLU A 376 -13.49 -37.44 -0.76
CA GLU A 376 -13.27 -36.16 -0.07
C GLU A 376 -11.86 -35.64 -0.30
N LEU A 377 -11.75 -34.31 -0.42
CA LEU A 377 -10.52 -33.56 -0.59
C LEU A 377 -10.34 -32.57 0.55
N LYS A 378 -9.13 -32.46 1.04
CA LYS A 378 -8.75 -31.48 2.09
C LYS A 378 -8.42 -30.14 1.47
N VAL A 379 -8.82 -29.06 2.15
CA VAL A 379 -8.36 -27.70 1.88
C VAL A 379 -7.51 -27.29 3.07
N LEU A 380 -6.21 -27.13 2.85
CA LEU A 380 -5.24 -26.80 3.89
C LEU A 380 -4.89 -25.31 3.87
N ALA A 381 -4.44 -24.77 5.01
CA ALA A 381 -3.95 -23.40 5.06
C ALA A 381 -2.64 -23.26 4.25
N PRO A 382 -2.59 -22.39 3.24
CA PRO A 382 -1.40 -22.20 2.42
C PRO A 382 -0.34 -21.33 3.11
N ALA A 383 -0.72 -20.64 4.18
CA ALA A 383 0.15 -19.73 4.93
C ALA A 383 -0.30 -19.68 6.40
N THR A 384 0.60 -19.23 7.29
CA THR A 384 0.23 -18.85 8.65
C THR A 384 -0.56 -17.54 8.60
N ALA A 385 -1.79 -17.54 9.12
CA ALA A 385 -2.74 -16.45 8.98
C ALA A 385 -3.80 -16.48 10.09
N ILE A 386 -4.68 -15.48 10.11
CA ILE A 386 -5.93 -15.52 10.87
C ILE A 386 -7.05 -15.88 9.89
N PHE A 387 -7.84 -16.89 10.26
CA PHE A 387 -8.96 -17.36 9.47
C PHE A 387 -10.22 -16.53 9.75
N TYR A 388 -10.89 -16.05 8.70
CA TYR A 388 -12.18 -15.39 8.79
C TYR A 388 -13.21 -16.12 7.93
N SER A 389 -14.27 -16.61 8.57
CA SER A 389 -15.40 -17.27 7.87
C SER A 389 -16.36 -16.27 7.24
N THR A 390 -16.26 -14.97 7.58
CA THR A 390 -17.18 -13.90 7.12
C THR A 390 -16.40 -12.75 6.46
N PRO A 391 -17.00 -12.03 5.49
CA PRO A 391 -16.41 -10.84 4.89
C PRO A 391 -16.23 -9.69 5.90
N SER A 392 -17.14 -9.59 6.85
CA SER A 392 -17.10 -8.64 7.96
C SER A 392 -17.90 -9.20 9.16
N PRO A 393 -17.75 -8.65 10.38
CA PRO A 393 -18.45 -9.15 11.57
C PRO A 393 -19.98 -9.15 11.47
N SER A 394 -20.57 -8.38 10.55
CA SER A 394 -22.03 -8.22 10.36
C SER A 394 -22.55 -8.96 9.12
N GLU A 395 -21.70 -9.60 8.35
CA GLU A 395 -22.08 -10.31 7.13
C GLU A 395 -22.15 -11.83 7.36
N PRO A 396 -22.92 -12.55 6.55
CA PRO A 396 -23.02 -14.01 6.65
C PRO A 396 -21.69 -14.68 6.32
N GLU A 397 -21.53 -15.93 6.74
CA GLU A 397 -20.39 -16.75 6.39
C GLU A 397 -20.31 -16.97 4.88
N TYR A 398 -19.09 -17.08 4.36
CA TYR A 398 -18.84 -17.37 2.95
C TYR A 398 -19.44 -18.71 2.53
N VAL A 399 -19.34 -19.73 3.40
CA VAL A 399 -19.86 -21.07 3.19
C VAL A 399 -20.29 -21.71 4.50
N SER A 400 -21.28 -22.60 4.41
CA SER A 400 -21.74 -23.48 5.49
C SER A 400 -21.61 -24.96 5.09
N VAL A 401 -21.59 -25.85 6.08
CA VAL A 401 -21.59 -27.29 5.80
C VAL A 401 -22.87 -27.67 5.04
N GLY A 402 -22.69 -28.34 3.90
CA GLY A 402 -23.77 -28.71 2.99
C GLY A 402 -23.84 -27.86 1.74
N ASP A 403 -23.22 -26.69 1.71
CA ASP A 403 -23.23 -25.81 0.54
C ASP A 403 -22.50 -26.41 -0.65
N GLU A 404 -23.05 -26.18 -1.85
CA GLU A 404 -22.43 -26.51 -3.13
C GLU A 404 -21.72 -25.31 -3.71
N ILE A 405 -20.43 -25.48 -4.00
CA ILE A 405 -19.51 -24.43 -4.45
C ILE A 405 -18.88 -24.76 -5.79
N THR A 406 -18.43 -23.73 -6.51
CA THR A 406 -17.54 -23.83 -7.68
C THR A 406 -16.09 -23.61 -7.25
N LEU A 407 -15.14 -23.78 -8.17
CA LEU A 407 -13.71 -23.57 -7.87
C LEU A 407 -13.40 -22.15 -7.41
N ASP A 408 -14.07 -21.17 -8.01
CA ASP A 408 -13.81 -19.73 -7.75
C ASP A 408 -14.60 -19.19 -6.55
N HIS A 409 -15.42 -20.03 -5.90
CA HIS A 409 -16.20 -19.60 -4.75
C HIS A 409 -15.28 -19.35 -3.54
N THR A 410 -15.35 -18.16 -2.96
CA THR A 410 -14.58 -17.83 -1.75
C THR A 410 -15.04 -18.66 -0.56
N LEU A 411 -14.15 -19.43 0.02
CA LEU A 411 -14.41 -20.27 1.20
C LEU A 411 -14.22 -19.52 2.52
N CYS A 412 -13.21 -18.67 2.56
CA CYS A 412 -12.83 -17.87 3.72
C CYS A 412 -11.93 -16.72 3.29
N GLN A 413 -11.63 -15.82 4.22
CA GLN A 413 -10.50 -14.92 4.10
C GLN A 413 -9.40 -15.31 5.08
N LEU A 414 -8.16 -15.22 4.62
CA LEU A 414 -6.97 -15.37 5.44
C LEU A 414 -6.31 -14.00 5.61
N GLU A 415 -6.20 -13.53 6.85
CA GLU A 415 -5.47 -12.31 7.16
C GLU A 415 -4.06 -12.64 7.62
N ALA A 416 -3.08 -12.15 6.89
CA ALA A 416 -1.69 -12.12 7.33
C ALA A 416 -1.11 -10.73 7.04
N MET A 417 -0.37 -10.17 7.99
CA MET A 417 0.31 -8.88 7.83
C MET A 417 -0.64 -7.76 7.35
N LYS A 418 -1.87 -7.73 7.88
CA LYS A 418 -2.95 -6.77 7.53
C LYS A 418 -3.46 -6.86 6.08
N ILE A 419 -3.11 -7.91 5.37
CA ILE A 419 -3.63 -8.19 4.03
C ILE A 419 -4.62 -9.33 4.13
N PHE A 420 -5.84 -9.09 3.63
CA PHE A 420 -6.89 -10.08 3.53
C PHE A 420 -6.83 -10.75 2.16
N SER A 421 -6.62 -12.05 2.16
CA SER A 421 -6.56 -12.86 0.94
C SER A 421 -7.74 -13.83 0.91
N PRO A 422 -8.64 -13.72 -0.07
CA PRO A 422 -9.67 -14.73 -0.24
C PRO A 422 -9.01 -16.08 -0.59
N LEU A 423 -9.60 -17.17 -0.09
CA LEU A 423 -9.18 -18.53 -0.39
C LEU A 423 -10.30 -19.23 -1.12
N CYS A 424 -9.99 -19.85 -2.25
CA CYS A 424 -10.91 -20.66 -3.05
C CYS A 424 -10.25 -22.00 -3.46
N LEU A 425 -11.02 -22.94 -4.01
CA LEU A 425 -10.48 -24.21 -4.45
C LEU A 425 -9.51 -24.07 -5.64
N ALA A 426 -9.71 -23.06 -6.47
CA ALA A 426 -8.82 -22.76 -7.60
C ALA A 426 -7.37 -22.47 -7.16
N ASP A 427 -7.17 -21.95 -5.94
CA ASP A 427 -5.83 -21.68 -5.40
C ASP A 427 -4.96 -22.93 -5.24
N PHE A 428 -5.56 -24.11 -5.19
CA PHE A 428 -4.89 -25.40 -5.04
C PHE A 428 -4.84 -26.20 -6.35
N ASN A 429 -5.28 -25.62 -7.46
CA ASN A 429 -5.48 -26.36 -8.72
C ASN A 429 -4.59 -25.82 -9.85
N ALA A 430 -3.35 -25.45 -9.54
CA ALA A 430 -2.42 -24.83 -10.50
C ALA A 430 -2.26 -25.62 -11.81
N ASP A 431 -2.35 -26.96 -11.75
CA ASP A 431 -2.19 -27.84 -12.92
C ASP A 431 -3.52 -28.47 -13.38
N GLY A 432 -4.67 -28.08 -12.82
CA GLY A 432 -5.97 -28.66 -13.15
C GLY A 432 -6.15 -30.13 -12.73
N VAL A 433 -5.28 -30.64 -11.85
CA VAL A 433 -5.19 -32.08 -11.52
C VAL A 433 -6.02 -32.46 -10.29
N LEU A 434 -6.16 -31.53 -9.33
CA LEU A 434 -6.81 -31.86 -8.05
C LEU A 434 -8.32 -31.67 -8.11
N TYR A 435 -8.77 -30.56 -8.67
CA TYR A 435 -10.19 -30.22 -8.78
C TYR A 435 -10.62 -30.12 -10.25
N ASP A 436 -11.70 -30.83 -10.59
CA ASP A 436 -12.28 -30.78 -11.94
C ASP A 436 -13.11 -29.48 -12.09
N PRO A 437 -12.74 -28.54 -12.97
CA PRO A 437 -13.44 -27.28 -13.13
C PRO A 437 -14.88 -27.41 -13.67
N SER A 438 -15.25 -28.58 -14.20
CA SER A 438 -16.61 -28.86 -14.67
C SER A 438 -17.56 -29.32 -13.54
N LYS A 439 -17.02 -29.64 -12.36
CA LYS A 439 -17.78 -30.16 -11.22
C LYS A 439 -18.08 -29.08 -10.19
N ARG A 440 -19.12 -29.37 -9.39
CA ARG A 440 -19.36 -28.67 -8.12
C ARG A 440 -18.80 -29.49 -6.98
N TYR A 441 -18.58 -28.83 -5.86
CA TYR A 441 -18.05 -29.44 -4.65
C TYR A 441 -18.96 -29.12 -3.48
N GLN A 442 -19.32 -30.09 -2.67
CA GLN A 442 -20.07 -29.87 -1.44
C GLN A 442 -19.12 -29.71 -0.27
N VAL A 443 -19.29 -28.68 0.54
CA VAL A 443 -18.56 -28.52 1.81
C VAL A 443 -19.08 -29.55 2.81
N THR A 444 -18.23 -30.51 3.20
CA THR A 444 -18.61 -31.56 4.15
C THR A 444 -18.17 -31.24 5.57
N ARG A 445 -17.12 -30.42 5.74
CA ARG A 445 -16.60 -30.03 7.06
C ARG A 445 -15.89 -28.69 7.02
N ILE A 446 -16.06 -27.93 8.10
CA ILE A 446 -15.32 -26.71 8.42
C ILE A 446 -14.63 -26.96 9.77
N ASN A 447 -13.28 -26.84 9.80
CA ASN A 447 -12.50 -27.19 10.98
C ASN A 447 -12.00 -25.99 11.78
N MET A 448 -12.20 -24.77 11.28
CA MET A 448 -11.69 -23.56 11.90
C MET A 448 -12.83 -22.65 12.32
N SER A 449 -12.59 -21.87 13.37
CA SER A 449 -13.52 -20.87 13.85
C SER A 449 -13.08 -19.46 13.38
N ASN A 450 -14.06 -18.56 13.21
CA ASN A 450 -13.79 -17.17 12.84
C ASN A 450 -12.83 -16.49 13.83
N GLY A 451 -11.79 -15.82 13.34
CA GLY A 451 -10.74 -15.20 14.14
C GLY A 451 -9.66 -16.16 14.68
N GLN A 452 -9.69 -17.44 14.30
CA GLN A 452 -8.70 -18.43 14.73
C GLN A 452 -7.40 -18.30 13.93
N GLN A 453 -6.26 -18.38 14.63
CA GLN A 453 -4.96 -18.53 13.98
C GLN A 453 -4.83 -19.92 13.36
N VAL A 454 -4.30 -19.95 12.14
CA VAL A 454 -3.95 -21.16 11.40
C VAL A 454 -2.47 -21.13 11.00
N ASN A 455 -1.86 -22.30 10.90
CA ASN A 455 -0.49 -22.46 10.40
C ASN A 455 -0.52 -23.17 9.04
N VAL A 456 0.57 -23.06 8.30
CA VAL A 456 0.74 -23.78 7.03
C VAL A 456 0.43 -25.26 7.24
N GLY A 457 -0.45 -25.82 6.41
CA GLY A 457 -0.85 -27.22 6.46
C GLY A 457 -2.00 -27.56 7.42
N ASP A 458 -2.50 -26.58 8.21
CA ASP A 458 -3.70 -26.83 9.03
C ASP A 458 -4.93 -27.09 8.15
N LEU A 459 -5.74 -28.08 8.52
CA LEU A 459 -6.95 -28.45 7.78
C LEU A 459 -8.06 -27.41 8.00
N LEU A 460 -8.42 -26.68 6.95
CA LEU A 460 -9.47 -25.65 6.99
C LEU A 460 -10.85 -26.25 6.66
N PHE A 461 -10.96 -26.89 5.50
CA PHE A 461 -12.21 -27.47 5.00
C PHE A 461 -11.99 -28.88 4.49
N VAL A 462 -13.10 -29.64 4.41
CA VAL A 462 -13.20 -30.85 3.62
C VAL A 462 -14.34 -30.66 2.62
N VAL A 463 -14.08 -31.01 1.37
CA VAL A 463 -15.05 -30.91 0.27
C VAL A 463 -15.12 -32.22 -0.50
N LYS A 464 -16.26 -32.54 -1.13
CA LYS A 464 -16.42 -33.71 -2.01
C LYS A 464 -17.03 -33.29 -3.34
N PRO A 465 -16.67 -33.86 -4.48
CA PRO A 465 -17.33 -33.64 -5.75
C PRO A 465 -18.81 -34.11 -5.71
N VAL A 466 -19.69 -33.36 -6.36
CA VAL A 466 -21.12 -33.65 -6.51
C VAL A 466 -21.52 -33.61 -7.98
#